data_16486486d449e796aaed53b231c00bfc
#
_entry.id   16486486d449e796aaed53b231c00bfc
#
_cell.length_a   1.000
_cell.length_b   1.000
_cell.length_c   1.000
_cell.angle_alpha   90.00
_cell.angle_beta   90.00
_cell.angle_gamma   90.00
#
_symmetry.space_group_name_H-M   'P 1'
#
loop_
_entity.id
_entity.type
_entity.pdbx_description
1 polymer ?
#
loop_
_entity_poly.entity_id
_entity_poly.type
_entity_poly.pdbx_seq_one_letter_code
_entity_poly.pdbx_strand_id
1 'polypeptide(L)'
;MNELSYYTLAHGNPAFIHQHVVDAYGAQHVRLSPSTIGAAFALTGLFLAVERQFTGRQVQKMHMLMAKASKQWPPFDPPNDLGPLTVGDVLAVEAGPPRDEAIMRWCASVWTAWSVDHDRVRQMVGRFL
;
A
#
# COMPACT_ATOMS: atom_id res chain seq x y z
N MET A 1 -11.17 -2.65 -8.93
CA MET A 1 -10.81 -1.96 -7.65
C MET A 1 -12.02 -1.57 -6.82
N ASN A 2 -13.06 -1.02 -7.42
CA ASN A 2 -14.27 -0.62 -6.68
C ASN A 2 -14.92 -1.78 -5.92
N GLU A 3 -14.97 -2.97 -6.53
CA GLU A 3 -15.53 -4.15 -5.88
C GLU A 3 -14.74 -4.55 -4.64
N LEU A 4 -13.40 -4.52 -4.72
CA LEU A 4 -12.55 -4.85 -3.58
C LEU A 4 -12.64 -3.78 -2.49
N SER A 5 -12.71 -2.50 -2.85
CA SER A 5 -12.93 -1.43 -1.89
C SER A 5 -14.25 -1.61 -1.15
N TYR A 6 -15.32 -1.93 -1.88
CA TYR A 6 -16.62 -2.20 -1.28
C TYR A 6 -16.55 -3.39 -0.33
N TYR A 7 -15.90 -4.49 -0.73
CA TYR A 7 -15.72 -5.66 0.12
C TYR A 7 -15.03 -5.29 1.44
N THR A 8 -13.88 -4.60 1.37
CA THR A 8 -13.09 -4.28 2.57
C THR A 8 -13.81 -3.31 3.51
N LEU A 9 -14.57 -2.37 2.97
CA LEU A 9 -15.35 -1.42 3.78
C LEU A 9 -16.59 -2.10 4.40
N ALA A 10 -17.30 -2.91 3.62
CA ALA A 10 -18.54 -3.54 4.06
C ALA A 10 -18.32 -4.57 5.16
N HIS A 11 -17.17 -5.24 5.19
CA HIS A 11 -16.87 -6.28 6.17
C HIS A 11 -16.32 -5.74 7.49
N GLY A 12 -16.17 -4.41 7.63
CA GLY A 12 -15.82 -3.77 8.89
C GLY A 12 -14.56 -4.31 9.53
N ASN A 13 -13.53 -4.60 8.75
CA ASN A 13 -12.27 -5.18 9.23
C ASN A 13 -11.63 -4.28 10.29
N PRO A 14 -11.46 -4.73 11.55
CA PRO A 14 -10.91 -3.88 12.62
C PRO A 14 -9.45 -3.49 12.39
N ALA A 15 -8.70 -4.24 11.60
CA ALA A 15 -7.35 -3.87 11.18
C ALA A 15 -7.34 -2.82 10.06
N PHE A 16 -8.50 -2.50 9.53
CA PHE A 16 -8.70 -1.56 8.42
C PHE A 16 -7.89 -1.95 7.19
N ILE A 17 -8.06 -3.19 6.76
CA ILE A 17 -7.34 -3.76 5.62
C ILE A 17 -7.55 -2.97 4.33
N HIS A 18 -8.62 -2.18 4.26
CA HIS A 18 -8.91 -1.30 3.13
C HIS A 18 -7.72 -0.37 2.82
N GLN A 19 -7.04 0.15 3.86
CA GLN A 19 -5.88 1.01 3.65
C GLN A 19 -4.77 0.27 2.90
N HIS A 20 -4.55 -1.01 3.21
CA HIS A 20 -3.56 -1.83 2.51
C HIS A 20 -3.92 -2.01 1.03
N VAL A 21 -5.21 -2.17 0.73
CA VAL A 21 -5.70 -2.26 -0.66
C VAL A 21 -5.42 -0.97 -1.41
N VAL A 22 -5.71 0.17 -0.80
CA VAL A 22 -5.46 1.49 -1.40
C VAL A 22 -3.97 1.66 -1.72
N ASP A 23 -3.10 1.29 -0.79
CA ASP A 23 -1.65 1.45 -0.94
C ASP A 23 -1.08 0.52 -2.02
N ALA A 24 -1.49 -0.75 -2.02
CA ALA A 24 -1.04 -1.70 -3.03
C ALA A 24 -1.50 -1.28 -4.44
N TYR A 25 -2.77 -0.90 -4.56
CA TYR A 25 -3.30 -0.44 -5.85
C TYR A 25 -2.59 0.84 -6.31
N GLY A 26 -2.40 1.80 -5.41
CA GLY A 26 -1.71 3.05 -5.72
C GLY A 26 -0.28 2.83 -6.19
N ALA A 27 0.48 1.99 -5.47
CA ALA A 27 1.86 1.68 -5.83
C ALA A 27 1.97 0.91 -7.15
N GLN A 28 0.96 0.10 -7.48
CA GLN A 28 0.93 -0.68 -8.71
C GLN A 28 0.49 0.15 -9.93
N HIS A 29 -0.18 1.28 -9.71
CA HIS A 29 -0.76 2.11 -10.76
C HIS A 29 -0.22 3.54 -10.76
N VAL A 30 0.99 3.76 -10.29
CA VAL A 30 1.62 5.08 -10.20
C VAL A 30 1.65 5.80 -11.55
N ARG A 31 1.86 5.07 -12.65
CA ARG A 31 1.89 5.65 -14.00
C ARG A 31 0.57 6.27 -14.43
N LEU A 32 -0.55 5.80 -13.87
CA LEU A 32 -1.88 6.30 -14.21
C LEU A 32 -2.25 7.57 -13.43
N SER A 33 -1.54 7.82 -12.33
CA SER A 33 -1.77 8.99 -11.48
C SER A 33 -0.42 9.49 -10.94
N PRO A 34 0.36 10.22 -11.76
CA PRO A 34 1.75 10.56 -11.43
C PRO A 34 1.84 11.68 -10.40
N SER A 35 1.45 11.41 -9.18
CA SER A 35 1.57 12.32 -8.05
C SER A 35 2.73 11.88 -7.16
N THR A 36 3.65 12.79 -6.81
CA THR A 36 4.75 12.47 -5.90
C THR A 36 4.23 12.12 -4.51
N ILE A 37 3.18 12.79 -4.05
CA ILE A 37 2.52 12.47 -2.79
C ILE A 37 1.92 11.06 -2.85
N GLY A 38 1.23 10.73 -3.93
CA GLY A 38 0.57 9.44 -4.09
C GLY A 38 1.55 8.28 -3.99
N ALA A 39 2.65 8.35 -4.73
CA ALA A 39 3.68 7.31 -4.70
C ALA A 39 4.34 7.22 -3.31
N ALA A 40 4.74 8.34 -2.74
CA ALA A 40 5.40 8.36 -1.43
C ALA A 40 4.52 7.73 -0.34
N PHE A 41 3.23 8.06 -0.32
CA PHE A 41 2.30 7.55 0.69
C PHE A 41 1.95 6.08 0.47
N ALA A 42 1.74 5.67 -0.78
CA ALA A 42 1.49 4.26 -1.10
C ALA A 42 2.68 3.39 -0.69
N LEU A 43 3.90 3.80 -1.01
CA LEU A 43 5.11 3.06 -0.64
C LEU A 43 5.33 3.04 0.87
N THR A 44 5.02 4.13 1.56
CA THR A 44 5.04 4.17 3.02
C THR A 44 4.11 3.11 3.60
N GLY A 45 2.88 3.05 3.11
CA GLY A 45 1.90 2.08 3.58
C GLY A 45 2.34 0.64 3.36
N LEU A 46 2.89 0.33 2.19
CA LEU A 46 3.41 -1.00 1.89
C LEU A 46 4.58 -1.38 2.80
N PHE A 47 5.53 -0.47 2.97
CA PHE A 47 6.66 -0.70 3.88
C PHE A 47 6.18 -1.05 5.29
N LEU A 48 5.29 -0.24 5.83
CA LEU A 48 4.80 -0.42 7.19
C LEU A 48 3.97 -1.71 7.34
N ALA A 49 3.14 -2.03 6.35
CA ALA A 49 2.33 -3.24 6.37
C ALA A 49 3.18 -4.50 6.27
N VAL A 50 4.13 -4.52 5.33
CA VAL A 50 4.89 -5.73 4.99
C VAL A 50 6.07 -5.93 5.94
N GLU A 51 6.86 -4.89 6.22
CA GLU A 51 8.07 -5.03 7.04
C GLU A 51 7.84 -4.79 8.52
N ARG A 52 6.83 -4.00 8.89
CA ARG A 52 6.59 -3.63 10.29
C ARG A 52 5.28 -4.20 10.84
N GLN A 53 4.53 -4.93 10.03
CA GLN A 53 3.25 -5.52 10.41
C GLN A 53 2.24 -4.51 10.95
N PHE A 54 2.27 -3.28 10.44
CA PHE A 54 1.29 -2.27 10.81
C PHE A 54 -0.10 -2.66 10.30
N THR A 55 -1.11 -2.40 11.12
CA THR A 55 -2.51 -2.47 10.67
C THR A 55 -2.81 -1.29 9.76
N GLY A 56 -3.91 -1.38 9.01
CA GLY A 56 -4.34 -0.25 8.17
C GLY A 56 -4.58 1.03 8.96
N ARG A 57 -5.10 0.91 10.18
CA ARG A 57 -5.31 2.09 11.05
C ARG A 57 -3.98 2.73 11.47
N GLN A 58 -2.99 1.92 11.78
CA GLN A 58 -1.65 2.41 12.11
C GLN A 58 -1.01 3.12 10.92
N VAL A 59 -1.18 2.56 9.70
CA VAL A 59 -0.73 3.21 8.47
C VAL A 59 -1.42 4.56 8.28
N GLN A 60 -2.73 4.63 8.48
CA GLN A 60 -3.46 5.89 8.37
C GLN A 60 -2.92 6.97 9.29
N LYS A 61 -2.63 6.60 10.54
CA LYS A 61 -2.05 7.55 11.50
C LYS A 61 -0.70 8.07 11.03
N MET A 62 0.12 7.20 10.44
CA MET A 62 1.40 7.60 9.87
C MET A 62 1.20 8.56 8.70
N HIS A 63 0.27 8.26 7.79
CA HIS A 63 -0.06 9.14 6.66
C HIS A 63 -0.49 10.53 7.16
N MET A 64 -1.26 10.59 8.23
CA MET A 64 -1.70 11.86 8.81
C MET A 64 -0.52 12.65 9.38
N LEU A 65 0.40 12.00 10.08
CA LEU A 65 1.61 12.65 10.58
C LEU A 65 2.45 13.21 9.44
N MET A 66 2.66 12.42 8.40
CA MET A 66 3.42 12.83 7.23
C MET A 66 2.77 14.02 6.52
N ALA A 67 1.47 13.98 6.32
CA ALA A 67 0.73 15.04 5.65
C ALA A 67 0.80 16.38 6.40
N LYS A 68 0.85 16.33 7.73
CA LYS A 68 1.00 17.53 8.55
C LYS A 68 2.44 18.08 8.53
N ALA A 69 3.42 17.19 8.37
CA ALA A 69 4.82 17.58 8.45
C ALA A 69 5.33 18.22 7.17
N SER A 70 4.85 17.80 5.99
CA SER A 70 5.32 18.29 4.69
C SER A 70 4.27 18.09 3.61
N LYS A 71 4.31 18.97 2.60
CA LYS A 71 3.52 18.83 1.38
C LYS A 71 4.40 18.44 0.18
N GLN A 72 5.71 18.33 0.38
CA GLN A 72 6.66 17.96 -0.65
C GLN A 72 7.35 16.65 -0.28
N TRP A 73 7.31 15.70 -1.21
CA TRP A 73 7.84 14.36 -1.01
C TRP A 73 8.74 13.98 -2.20
N PRO A 74 9.76 13.13 -1.97
CA PRO A 74 10.66 12.76 -3.05
C PRO A 74 9.90 12.00 -4.14
N PRO A 75 10.29 12.16 -5.40
CA PRO A 75 9.71 11.38 -6.49
C PRO A 75 10.22 9.94 -6.46
N PHE A 76 9.36 9.01 -6.87
CA PHE A 76 9.71 7.60 -7.04
C PHE A 76 9.33 7.17 -8.45
N ASP A 77 10.30 6.62 -9.19
CA ASP A 77 10.06 6.12 -10.52
C ASP A 77 9.59 4.66 -10.45
N PRO A 78 8.42 4.33 -11.02
CA PRO A 78 7.93 2.97 -10.94
C PRO A 78 8.83 2.01 -11.72
N PRO A 79 9.06 0.79 -11.19
CA PRO A 79 9.77 -0.25 -11.92
C PRO A 79 8.96 -0.69 -13.15
N ASN A 80 9.64 -1.32 -14.11
CA ASN A 80 8.97 -1.83 -15.32
C ASN A 80 7.98 -2.95 -14.98
N ASP A 81 8.32 -3.81 -14.03
CA ASP A 81 7.48 -4.90 -13.56
C ASP A 81 7.04 -4.60 -12.12
N LEU A 82 5.73 -4.51 -11.92
CA LEU A 82 5.13 -4.18 -10.63
C LEU A 82 4.57 -5.43 -9.91
N GLY A 83 5.09 -6.59 -10.25
CA GLY A 83 4.77 -7.84 -9.60
C GLY A 83 3.69 -8.64 -10.33
N PRO A 84 3.64 -9.97 -10.08
CA PRO A 84 2.73 -10.86 -10.79
C PRO A 84 1.29 -10.81 -10.30
N LEU A 85 1.05 -10.33 -9.06
CA LEU A 85 -0.29 -10.30 -8.48
C LEU A 85 -0.98 -8.98 -8.75
N THR A 86 -2.29 -9.04 -9.00
CA THR A 86 -3.14 -7.87 -9.27
C THR A 86 -4.39 -7.91 -8.41
N VAL A 87 -5.15 -6.83 -8.44
CA VAL A 87 -6.45 -6.77 -7.77
C VAL A 87 -7.40 -7.87 -8.27
N GLY A 88 -7.31 -8.23 -9.56
CA GLY A 88 -8.11 -9.33 -10.12
C GLY A 88 -7.80 -10.66 -9.47
N ASP A 89 -6.52 -10.95 -9.21
CA ASP A 89 -6.12 -12.18 -8.54
C ASP A 89 -6.69 -12.24 -7.12
N VAL A 90 -6.71 -11.12 -6.41
CA VAL A 90 -7.28 -11.05 -5.05
C VAL A 90 -8.79 -11.31 -5.09
N LEU A 91 -9.50 -10.70 -6.04
CA LEU A 91 -10.95 -10.87 -6.16
C LEU A 91 -11.35 -12.29 -6.58
N ALA A 92 -10.44 -13.03 -7.23
CA ALA A 92 -10.67 -14.42 -7.59
C ALA A 92 -10.64 -15.36 -6.39
N VAL A 93 -10.09 -14.94 -5.26
CA VAL A 93 -10.04 -15.73 -4.03
C VAL A 93 -11.35 -15.55 -3.26
N GLU A 94 -11.82 -16.63 -2.64
CA GLU A 94 -13.03 -16.63 -1.82
C GLU A 94 -13.00 -15.53 -0.76
N ALA A 95 -14.14 -14.85 -0.60
CA ALA A 95 -14.29 -13.79 0.41
C ALA A 95 -14.10 -14.34 1.84
N GLY A 96 -13.65 -13.48 2.74
CA GLY A 96 -13.34 -13.84 4.12
C GLY A 96 -11.83 -13.96 4.34
N PRO A 97 -11.38 -14.76 5.32
CA PRO A 97 -9.97 -14.90 5.66
C PRO A 97 -9.07 -15.26 4.47
N PRO A 98 -9.46 -16.15 3.52
CA PRO A 98 -8.63 -16.42 2.35
C PRO A 98 -8.36 -15.17 1.50
N ARG A 99 -9.36 -14.32 1.30
CA ARG A 99 -9.18 -13.09 0.53
C ARG A 99 -8.33 -12.07 1.29
N ASP A 100 -8.51 -11.98 2.61
CA ASP A 100 -7.68 -11.09 3.43
C ASP A 100 -6.21 -11.50 3.35
N GLU A 101 -5.90 -12.79 3.38
CA GLU A 101 -4.54 -13.29 3.17
C GLU A 101 -4.02 -12.97 1.76
N ALA A 102 -4.89 -13.09 0.75
CA ALA A 102 -4.52 -12.75 -0.63
C ALA A 102 -4.18 -11.26 -0.77
N ILE A 103 -4.89 -10.39 -0.06
CA ILE A 103 -4.57 -8.95 -0.01
C ILE A 103 -3.16 -8.75 0.52
N MET A 104 -2.79 -9.42 1.60
CA MET A 104 -1.45 -9.27 2.18
C MET A 104 -0.36 -9.85 1.27
N ARG A 105 -0.63 -10.95 0.58
CA ARG A 105 0.31 -11.49 -0.43
C ARG A 105 0.49 -10.51 -1.59
N TRP A 106 -0.57 -9.87 -2.03
CA TRP A 106 -0.52 -8.84 -3.06
C TRP A 106 0.34 -7.65 -2.60
N CYS A 107 0.12 -7.16 -1.39
CA CYS A 107 0.94 -6.09 -0.81
C CYS A 107 2.43 -6.47 -0.81
N ALA A 108 2.76 -7.67 -0.36
CA ALA A 108 4.15 -8.14 -0.32
C ALA A 108 4.75 -8.24 -1.73
N SER A 109 3.97 -8.70 -2.70
CA SER A 109 4.39 -8.81 -4.09
C SER A 109 4.70 -7.43 -4.69
N VAL A 110 3.81 -6.46 -4.49
CA VAL A 110 4.03 -5.09 -4.98
C VAL A 110 5.24 -4.45 -4.28
N TRP A 111 5.35 -4.62 -2.97
CA TRP A 111 6.50 -4.11 -2.21
C TRP A 111 7.81 -4.67 -2.74
N THR A 112 7.87 -5.98 -2.99
CA THR A 112 9.06 -6.62 -3.58
C THR A 112 9.42 -6.03 -4.93
N ALA A 113 8.43 -5.70 -5.76
CA ALA A 113 8.67 -5.08 -7.07
C ALA A 113 9.38 -3.73 -6.96
N TRP A 114 9.19 -3.02 -5.85
CA TRP A 114 9.82 -1.73 -5.58
C TRP A 114 11.16 -1.84 -4.83
N SER A 115 11.81 -3.01 -4.86
CA SER A 115 13.02 -3.29 -4.05
C SER A 115 14.15 -2.27 -4.22
N VAL A 116 14.30 -1.69 -5.41
CA VAL A 116 15.33 -0.68 -5.69
C VAL A 116 15.19 0.55 -4.78
N ASP A 117 13.98 0.87 -4.39
CA ASP A 117 13.68 2.07 -3.60
C ASP A 117 13.46 1.79 -2.11
N HIS A 118 13.63 0.54 -1.65
CA HIS A 118 13.33 0.18 -0.26
C HIS A 118 14.08 1.05 0.75
N ASP A 119 15.39 1.28 0.54
CA ASP A 119 16.19 2.08 1.48
C ASP A 119 15.73 3.53 1.51
N ARG A 120 15.37 4.10 0.37
CA ARG A 120 14.84 5.47 0.30
C ARG A 120 13.51 5.58 1.04
N VAL A 121 12.64 4.60 0.90
CA VAL A 121 11.37 4.58 1.61
C VAL A 121 11.61 4.46 3.12
N ARG A 122 12.48 3.54 3.54
CA ARG A 122 12.82 3.37 4.96
C ARG A 122 13.37 4.65 5.57
N GLN A 123 14.25 5.35 4.86
CA GLN A 123 14.81 6.62 5.33
C GLN A 123 13.74 7.70 5.45
N MET A 124 12.87 7.80 4.45
CA MET A 124 11.79 8.78 4.45
C MET A 124 10.85 8.57 5.62
N VAL A 125 10.41 7.34 5.85
CA VAL A 125 9.46 6.99 6.92
C VAL A 125 10.13 6.99 8.29
N GLY A 126 11.40 6.61 8.35
CA GLY A 126 12.17 6.52 9.61
C GLY A 126 12.18 7.81 10.42
N ARG A 127 12.02 8.95 9.76
CA ARG A 127 11.93 10.24 10.44
C ARG A 127 10.68 10.37 11.32
N PHE A 128 9.68 9.53 11.10
CA PHE A 128 8.41 9.57 11.80
C PHE A 128 8.22 8.39 12.77
N LEU A 129 9.11 7.42 12.73
CA LEU A 129 9.02 6.23 13.59
C LEU A 129 9.61 6.43 14.98
#